data_f7f6c028ee6c16eec55a20e682dd57a1
#
_entry.id   f7f6c028ee6c16eec55a20e682dd57a1
#
_cell.length_a   1.000
_cell.length_b   1.000
_cell.length_c   1.000
_cell.angle_alpha   90.00
_cell.angle_beta   90.00
_cell.angle_gamma   90.00
#
_symmetry.space_group_name_H-M   'P 1'
#
loop_
_entity.id
_entity.type
_entity.pdbx_description
1 polymer ?
#
loop_
_entity_poly.entity_id
_entity_poly.type
_entity_poly.pdbx_seq_one_letter_code
_entity_poly.pdbx_strand_id
1 'polypeptide(L)'
;MAQKKLNEQILEELLDIIKKNRNIKDYKLPSERLLAIKFNASRPTIRVAYQELIKQGYVENIHGKGYFIKNNALSSLKKKSKLQLLFVVPSLKTTFMQQIYSGIMDFCENNNIELSIKITDGMQKKEKQILELAFYSHYDGLILFPIDNEYYNETLLKISISKYPFVLIDRYIKALNFSFVSTDNYNAMIGIVKYLHLKQYKNPVFVTHEATLATSVEERVQGYNAGLLACYRAIKNTNLLVLKSNDKDYIYKTIKDFLQKTPVIDALIITDVYLSTAYSAITELNIPVPQKLRLIVFDNEVSFAEKKIIHPYIIEQDGKNMGYTAANCVYNQIMGDKRIQTKKFPVKIIGDEN
;
A
#
# COMPACT_ATOMS: atom_id res chain seq x y z
N MET A 1 46.83 18.73 -3.45
CA MET A 1 45.77 18.25 -2.52
C MET A 1 44.49 19.09 -2.57
N ALA A 2 44.51 20.40 -2.48
CA ALA A 2 43.30 21.26 -2.48
C ALA A 2 42.44 21.14 -3.75
N GLN A 3 43.02 21.06 -4.92
CA GLN A 3 42.30 20.95 -6.21
C GLN A 3 41.60 19.59 -6.40
N LYS A 4 42.16 18.50 -5.84
CA LYS A 4 41.53 17.18 -5.86
C LYS A 4 40.28 17.16 -4.97
N LYS A 5 40.36 17.77 -3.78
CA LYS A 5 39.24 17.89 -2.86
C LYS A 5 38.10 18.76 -3.42
N LEU A 6 38.41 19.82 -4.16
CA LEU A 6 37.44 20.68 -4.81
C LEU A 6 36.72 19.93 -5.98
N ASN A 7 37.45 19.15 -6.77
CA ASN A 7 36.83 18.32 -7.81
C ASN A 7 35.88 17.27 -7.24
N GLU A 8 36.23 16.64 -6.12
CA GLU A 8 35.36 15.69 -5.41
C GLU A 8 34.07 16.37 -4.93
N GLN A 9 34.14 17.56 -4.36
CA GLN A 9 32.97 18.33 -3.91
C GLN A 9 32.05 18.73 -5.09
N ILE A 10 32.61 19.12 -6.24
CA ILE A 10 31.83 19.45 -7.43
C ILE A 10 31.14 18.20 -7.99
N LEU A 11 31.82 17.06 -8.00
CA LEU A 11 31.27 15.79 -8.45
C LEU A 11 30.15 15.33 -7.53
N GLU A 12 30.30 15.42 -6.20
CA GLU A 12 29.27 15.07 -5.23
C GLU A 12 28.00 15.91 -5.43
N GLU A 13 28.13 17.22 -5.56
CA GLU A 13 27.00 18.12 -5.81
C GLU A 13 26.29 17.77 -7.13
N LEU A 14 27.04 17.55 -8.22
CA LEU A 14 26.47 17.17 -9.51
C LEU A 14 25.76 15.81 -9.44
N LEU A 15 26.36 14.83 -8.77
CA LEU A 15 25.74 13.52 -8.55
C LEU A 15 24.48 13.64 -7.72
N ASP A 16 24.45 14.53 -6.73
CA ASP A 16 23.24 14.79 -5.95
C ASP A 16 22.14 15.44 -6.78
N ILE A 17 22.48 16.40 -7.64
CA ILE A 17 21.51 17.00 -8.57
C ILE A 17 21.00 15.93 -9.56
N ILE A 18 21.87 15.07 -10.10
CA ILE A 18 21.50 13.97 -10.97
C ILE A 18 20.58 12.98 -10.27
N LYS A 19 20.92 12.58 -9.03
CA LYS A 19 20.09 11.68 -8.23
C LYS A 19 18.69 12.26 -7.97
N LYS A 20 18.61 13.53 -7.58
CA LYS A 20 17.36 14.23 -7.30
C LYS A 20 16.45 14.40 -8.52
N ASN A 21 17.03 14.52 -9.71
CA ASN A 21 16.30 14.86 -10.94
C ASN A 21 16.31 13.75 -12.00
N ARG A 22 16.77 12.55 -11.66
CA ARG A 22 16.93 11.41 -12.58
C ARG A 22 15.64 10.96 -13.27
N ASN A 23 14.50 11.19 -12.64
CA ASN A 23 13.18 10.81 -13.14
C ASN A 23 12.54 11.90 -14.03
N ILE A 24 13.21 13.05 -14.18
CA ILE A 24 12.74 14.14 -15.02
C ILE A 24 13.44 14.00 -16.40
N LYS A 25 12.63 13.72 -17.41
CA LYS A 25 13.12 13.58 -18.78
C LYS A 25 13.80 14.88 -19.24
N ASP A 26 14.97 14.76 -19.84
CA ASP A 26 15.72 15.87 -20.42
C ASP A 26 16.05 17.00 -19.39
N TYR A 27 16.30 16.61 -18.12
CA TYR A 27 16.65 17.58 -17.09
C TYR A 27 17.99 18.25 -17.38
N LYS A 28 17.97 19.60 -17.50
CA LYS A 28 19.14 20.41 -17.75
C LYS A 28 19.90 20.68 -16.45
N LEU A 29 21.16 20.29 -16.43
CA LEU A 29 22.08 20.56 -15.32
C LEU A 29 22.53 22.02 -15.28
N PRO A 30 23.00 22.53 -14.11
CA PRO A 30 23.55 23.87 -13.98
C PRO A 30 24.64 24.14 -14.99
N SER A 31 24.72 25.36 -15.49
CA SER A 31 25.79 25.73 -16.43
C SER A 31 27.19 25.76 -15.78
N GLU A 32 28.26 25.57 -16.55
CA GLU A 32 29.64 25.75 -16.07
C GLU A 32 29.81 27.07 -15.33
N ARG A 33 29.18 28.14 -15.84
CA ARG A 33 29.25 29.48 -15.23
C ARG A 33 28.65 29.52 -13.84
N LEU A 34 27.48 28.91 -13.63
CA LEU A 34 26.79 28.88 -12.34
C LEU A 34 27.61 28.11 -11.30
N LEU A 35 28.13 26.93 -11.68
CA LEU A 35 28.96 26.13 -10.78
C LEU A 35 30.30 26.78 -10.49
N ALA A 36 30.92 27.45 -11.49
CA ALA A 36 32.14 28.19 -11.27
C ALA A 36 31.98 29.29 -10.21
N ILE A 37 30.86 30.01 -10.23
CA ILE A 37 30.52 31.00 -9.19
C ILE A 37 30.29 30.31 -7.84
N LYS A 38 29.46 29.24 -7.81
CA LYS A 38 29.09 28.53 -6.59
C LYS A 38 30.30 27.97 -5.84
N PHE A 39 31.24 27.37 -6.56
CA PHE A 39 32.41 26.70 -5.99
C PHE A 39 33.69 27.58 -5.97
N ASN A 40 33.59 28.85 -6.38
CA ASN A 40 34.73 29.73 -6.57
C ASN A 40 35.86 29.04 -7.35
N ALA A 41 35.48 28.40 -8.44
CA ALA A 41 36.35 27.57 -9.27
C ALA A 41 36.47 28.11 -10.73
N SER A 42 37.52 27.73 -11.44
CA SER A 42 37.64 28.05 -12.86
C SER A 42 36.66 27.21 -13.70
N ARG A 43 36.15 27.76 -14.83
CA ARG A 43 35.30 27.00 -15.76
C ARG A 43 35.97 25.70 -16.26
N PRO A 44 37.29 25.68 -16.59
CA PRO A 44 37.99 24.43 -16.93
C PRO A 44 37.87 23.36 -15.84
N THR A 45 37.96 23.75 -14.55
CA THR A 45 37.78 22.82 -13.39
C THR A 45 36.39 22.20 -13.39
N ILE A 46 35.33 23.00 -13.58
CA ILE A 46 33.96 22.52 -13.68
C ILE A 46 33.79 21.59 -14.91
N ARG A 47 34.40 21.93 -16.02
CA ARG A 47 34.36 21.12 -17.26
C ARG A 47 34.95 19.74 -17.04
N VAL A 48 36.05 19.62 -16.28
CA VAL A 48 36.65 18.32 -15.94
C VAL A 48 35.67 17.45 -15.18
N ALA A 49 34.91 18.00 -14.20
CA ALA A 49 33.88 17.26 -13.49
C ALA A 49 32.75 16.80 -14.45
N TYR A 50 32.29 17.66 -15.33
CA TYR A 50 31.30 17.26 -16.35
C TYR A 50 31.82 16.17 -17.30
N GLN A 51 33.10 16.28 -17.77
CA GLN A 51 33.68 15.26 -18.61
C GLN A 51 33.76 13.89 -17.90
N GLU A 52 34.08 13.89 -16.60
CA GLU A 52 34.07 12.65 -15.81
C GLU A 52 32.66 12.03 -15.77
N LEU A 53 31.61 12.83 -15.53
CA LEU A 53 30.24 12.36 -15.55
C LEU A 53 29.76 11.92 -16.94
N ILE A 54 30.25 12.54 -18.00
CA ILE A 54 29.98 12.10 -19.38
C ILE A 54 30.65 10.75 -19.63
N LYS A 55 31.91 10.59 -19.21
CA LYS A 55 32.68 9.35 -19.36
C LYS A 55 32.01 8.21 -18.57
N GLN A 56 31.44 8.53 -17.40
CA GLN A 56 30.69 7.60 -16.58
C GLN A 56 29.25 7.34 -17.10
N GLY A 57 28.82 8.07 -18.17
CA GLY A 57 27.53 7.88 -18.81
C GLY A 57 26.33 8.53 -18.08
N TYR A 58 26.55 9.37 -17.08
CA TYR A 58 25.49 10.08 -16.34
C TYR A 58 24.91 11.27 -17.09
N VAL A 59 25.78 11.94 -17.86
CA VAL A 59 25.49 13.24 -18.48
C VAL A 59 25.77 13.18 -19.97
N GLU A 60 25.02 13.92 -20.76
CA GLU A 60 25.34 14.22 -22.14
C GLU A 60 25.47 15.73 -22.36
N ASN A 61 26.36 16.12 -23.25
CA ASN A 61 26.52 17.51 -23.66
C ASN A 61 25.83 17.71 -25.02
N ILE A 62 24.75 18.47 -25.03
CA ILE A 62 24.08 18.85 -26.28
C ILE A 62 24.67 20.19 -26.74
N HIS A 63 25.31 20.19 -27.88
CA HIS A 63 25.97 21.39 -28.41
C HIS A 63 25.00 22.58 -28.46
N GLY A 64 25.42 23.72 -27.94
CA GLY A 64 24.61 24.95 -27.85
C GLY A 64 23.50 24.93 -26.78
N LYS A 65 23.14 23.78 -26.18
CA LYS A 65 22.07 23.65 -25.20
C LYS A 65 22.58 23.42 -23.76
N GLY A 66 23.78 22.81 -23.60
CA GLY A 66 24.41 22.54 -22.32
C GLY A 66 24.37 21.09 -21.90
N TYR A 67 24.49 20.85 -20.60
CA TYR A 67 24.59 19.52 -20.03
C TYR A 67 23.20 19.02 -19.57
N PHE A 68 22.88 17.76 -19.91
CA PHE A 68 21.61 17.12 -19.58
C PHE A 68 21.84 15.76 -18.93
N ILE A 69 20.95 15.35 -18.04
CA ILE A 69 20.97 13.99 -17.51
C ILE A 69 20.62 13.03 -18.65
N LYS A 70 21.50 12.08 -18.90
CA LYS A 70 21.28 11.07 -19.95
C LYS A 70 20.16 10.11 -19.53
N ASN A 71 19.13 9.96 -20.35
CA ASN A 71 17.94 9.14 -20.02
C ASN A 71 18.25 7.67 -19.67
N ASN A 72 19.45 7.19 -20.03
CA ASN A 72 19.98 5.86 -19.68
C ASN A 72 21.20 5.91 -18.75
N ALA A 73 21.46 7.05 -18.12
CA ALA A 73 22.66 7.27 -17.30
C ALA A 73 22.86 6.25 -16.18
N LEU A 74 21.77 5.65 -15.69
CA LEU A 74 21.80 4.65 -14.63
C LEU A 74 21.71 3.21 -15.15
N SER A 75 21.34 3.00 -16.42
CA SER A 75 21.33 1.64 -16.99
C SER A 75 22.74 1.07 -17.20
N SER A 76 23.73 1.93 -17.41
CA SER A 76 25.14 1.52 -17.53
C SER A 76 25.79 1.15 -16.19
N LEU A 77 25.31 1.73 -15.06
CA LEU A 77 25.70 1.31 -13.71
C LEU A 77 24.95 0.07 -13.23
N LYS A 78 23.73 -0.16 -13.75
CA LYS A 78 22.91 -1.33 -13.44
C LYS A 78 23.55 -2.69 -13.80
N LYS A 79 24.63 -2.71 -14.59
CA LYS A 79 25.32 -3.96 -14.88
C LYS A 79 26.03 -4.61 -13.68
N LYS A 80 26.05 -3.96 -12.48
CA LYS A 80 26.68 -4.52 -11.26
C LYS A 80 25.92 -4.32 -9.94
N SER A 81 24.86 -3.51 -9.85
CA SER A 81 24.06 -3.38 -8.63
C SER A 81 22.71 -4.07 -8.77
N LYS A 82 22.28 -4.77 -7.71
CA LYS A 82 20.93 -5.32 -7.61
C LYS A 82 19.89 -4.22 -7.78
N LEU A 83 18.76 -4.53 -8.42
CA LEU A 83 17.61 -3.62 -8.41
C LEU A 83 17.16 -3.37 -6.97
N GLN A 84 16.71 -2.16 -6.70
CA GLN A 84 16.29 -1.75 -5.37
C GLN A 84 14.80 -1.40 -5.36
N LEU A 85 14.00 -2.19 -4.65
CA LEU A 85 12.59 -1.90 -4.42
C LEU A 85 12.38 -1.33 -3.02
N LEU A 86 11.43 -0.40 -2.91
CA LEU A 86 10.94 0.08 -1.64
C LEU A 86 9.50 -0.35 -1.43
N PHE A 87 9.24 -1.00 -0.29
CA PHE A 87 7.89 -1.25 0.20
C PHE A 87 7.56 -0.26 1.32
N VAL A 88 6.49 0.51 1.13
CA VAL A 88 5.97 1.47 2.12
C VAL A 88 4.65 0.94 2.66
N VAL A 89 4.56 0.78 3.98
CA VAL A 89 3.45 0.12 4.66
C VAL A 89 3.07 0.82 5.96
N PRO A 90 1.79 0.85 6.37
CA PRO A 90 1.38 1.45 7.63
C PRO A 90 1.98 0.75 8.86
N SER A 91 2.03 -0.57 8.85
CA SER A 91 2.63 -1.39 9.90
C SER A 91 2.91 -2.81 9.38
N LEU A 92 3.59 -3.63 10.17
CA LEU A 92 3.74 -5.08 9.93
C LEU A 92 3.19 -5.90 11.10
N LYS A 93 2.19 -5.35 11.80
CA LYS A 93 1.66 -5.99 13.03
C LYS A 93 0.63 -7.06 12.75
N THR A 94 -0.07 -7.01 11.61
CA THR A 94 -1.10 -8.01 11.26
C THR A 94 -0.53 -9.11 10.39
N THR A 95 -1.09 -10.32 10.50
CA THR A 95 -0.72 -11.49 9.68
C THR A 95 -0.90 -11.18 8.19
N PHE A 96 -1.96 -10.47 7.82
CA PHE A 96 -2.19 -10.06 6.44
C PHE A 96 -1.06 -9.20 5.88
N MET A 97 -0.61 -8.17 6.63
CA MET A 97 0.52 -7.31 6.21
C MET A 97 1.83 -8.10 6.15
N GLN A 98 2.05 -9.05 7.08
CA GLN A 98 3.21 -9.94 7.06
C GLN A 98 3.19 -10.90 5.87
N GLN A 99 2.03 -11.41 5.47
CA GLN A 99 1.87 -12.23 4.26
C GLN A 99 2.19 -11.43 3.00
N ILE A 100 1.70 -10.19 2.88
CA ILE A 100 2.04 -9.28 1.78
C ILE A 100 3.56 -9.10 1.71
N TYR A 101 4.18 -8.77 2.83
CA TYR A 101 5.63 -8.62 2.91
C TYR A 101 6.37 -9.90 2.49
N SER A 102 5.94 -11.06 3.00
CA SER A 102 6.53 -12.35 2.62
C SER A 102 6.45 -12.60 1.11
N GLY A 103 5.31 -12.30 0.49
CA GLY A 103 5.16 -12.45 -0.96
C GLY A 103 6.08 -11.51 -1.76
N ILE A 104 6.23 -10.26 -1.32
CA ILE A 104 7.18 -9.32 -1.94
C ILE A 104 8.61 -9.83 -1.78
N MET A 105 8.97 -10.30 -0.59
CA MET A 105 10.29 -10.89 -0.31
C MET A 105 10.60 -12.08 -1.21
N ASP A 106 9.69 -13.06 -1.29
CA ASP A 106 9.85 -14.25 -2.13
C ASP A 106 10.13 -13.84 -3.61
N PHE A 107 9.40 -12.85 -4.13
CA PHE A 107 9.66 -12.34 -5.48
C PHE A 107 11.03 -11.70 -5.60
N CYS A 108 11.42 -10.85 -4.64
CA CYS A 108 12.70 -10.14 -4.66
C CYS A 108 13.89 -11.10 -4.58
N GLU A 109 13.83 -12.11 -3.72
CA GLU A 109 14.87 -13.14 -3.60
C GLU A 109 15.04 -13.92 -4.90
N ASN A 110 13.93 -14.38 -5.50
CA ASN A 110 13.94 -15.15 -6.74
C ASN A 110 14.47 -14.35 -7.95
N ASN A 111 14.42 -13.02 -7.90
CA ASN A 111 14.85 -12.14 -8.98
C ASN A 111 16.12 -11.32 -8.65
N ASN A 112 16.80 -11.66 -7.55
CA ASN A 112 18.01 -10.96 -7.09
C ASN A 112 17.83 -9.45 -6.94
N ILE A 113 16.72 -9.05 -6.29
CA ILE A 113 16.31 -7.67 -6.01
C ILE A 113 16.57 -7.38 -4.53
N GLU A 114 17.04 -6.19 -4.21
CA GLU A 114 17.19 -5.72 -2.83
C GLU A 114 15.88 -5.01 -2.39
N LEU A 115 15.28 -5.49 -1.30
CA LEU A 115 14.06 -4.93 -0.75
C LEU A 115 14.36 -4.06 0.47
N SER A 116 13.89 -2.83 0.44
CA SER A 116 13.83 -1.93 1.60
C SER A 116 12.40 -1.76 2.07
N ILE A 117 12.20 -1.57 3.39
CA ILE A 117 10.88 -1.32 3.97
C ILE A 117 10.90 -0.01 4.72
N LYS A 118 9.81 0.76 4.59
CA LYS A 118 9.53 1.95 5.40
C LYS A 118 8.13 1.87 5.99
N ILE A 119 8.04 2.09 7.31
CA ILE A 119 6.78 2.04 8.05
C ILE A 119 6.29 3.45 8.28
N THR A 120 5.03 3.73 7.93
CA THR A 120 4.41 5.05 8.07
C THR A 120 3.73 5.28 9.41
N ASP A 121 3.51 4.21 10.19
CA ASP A 121 2.73 4.22 11.45
C ASP A 121 1.30 4.79 11.27
N GLY A 122 0.75 4.68 10.06
CA GLY A 122 -0.55 5.27 9.71
C GLY A 122 -0.55 6.80 9.65
N MET A 123 0.63 7.44 9.69
CA MET A 123 0.76 8.90 9.72
C MET A 123 0.92 9.46 8.30
N GLN A 124 -0.04 10.28 7.87
CA GLN A 124 -0.04 10.97 6.58
C GLN A 124 1.24 11.78 6.31
N LYS A 125 1.71 12.52 7.32
CA LYS A 125 2.94 13.33 7.20
C LYS A 125 4.16 12.43 6.93
N LYS A 126 4.23 11.29 7.60
CA LYS A 126 5.35 10.34 7.47
C LYS A 126 5.31 9.66 6.11
N GLU A 127 4.13 9.24 5.64
CA GLU A 127 3.95 8.69 4.29
C GLU A 127 4.44 9.68 3.23
N LYS A 128 3.98 10.94 3.29
CA LYS A 128 4.42 12.00 2.38
C LYS A 128 5.94 12.15 2.35
N GLN A 129 6.57 12.25 3.52
CA GLN A 129 8.03 12.39 3.63
C GLN A 129 8.78 11.19 3.04
N ILE A 130 8.29 9.96 3.30
CA ILE A 130 8.89 8.74 2.75
C ILE A 130 8.77 8.73 1.23
N LEU A 131 7.60 9.06 0.68
CA LEU A 131 7.39 9.10 -0.77
C LEU A 131 8.24 10.16 -1.46
N GLU A 132 8.38 11.36 -0.87
CA GLU A 132 9.25 12.41 -1.38
C GLU A 132 10.71 11.96 -1.41
N LEU A 133 11.21 11.42 -0.31
CA LEU A 133 12.58 10.89 -0.25
C LEU A 133 12.78 9.73 -1.23
N ALA A 134 11.82 8.81 -1.33
CA ALA A 134 11.91 7.65 -2.22
C ALA A 134 11.95 8.07 -3.70
N PHE A 135 11.11 9.03 -4.10
CA PHE A 135 11.04 9.51 -5.48
C PHE A 135 12.36 10.13 -5.96
N TYR A 136 13.08 10.83 -5.06
CA TYR A 136 14.37 11.46 -5.34
C TYR A 136 15.59 10.58 -4.97
N SER A 137 15.37 9.38 -4.42
CA SER A 137 16.42 8.46 -4.02
C SER A 137 16.78 7.45 -5.11
N HIS A 138 17.54 6.43 -4.75
CA HIS A 138 18.08 5.41 -5.65
C HIS A 138 17.16 4.21 -5.92
N TYR A 139 15.94 4.18 -5.38
CA TYR A 139 15.02 3.07 -5.60
C TYR A 139 14.58 3.01 -7.05
N ASP A 140 14.53 1.80 -7.61
CA ASP A 140 14.12 1.55 -9.00
C ASP A 140 12.60 1.45 -9.13
N GLY A 141 11.91 1.10 -8.04
CA GLY A 141 10.46 1.03 -7.99
C GLY A 141 9.94 1.03 -6.56
N LEU A 142 8.64 1.27 -6.43
CA LEU A 142 7.97 1.46 -5.16
C LEU A 142 6.63 0.72 -5.11
N ILE A 143 6.39 0.03 -4.00
CA ILE A 143 5.10 -0.56 -3.65
C ILE A 143 4.58 0.23 -2.45
N LEU A 144 3.38 0.77 -2.54
CA LEU A 144 2.73 1.50 -1.46
C LEU A 144 1.47 0.79 -1.00
N PHE A 145 1.41 0.46 0.28
CA PHE A 145 0.17 0.20 0.98
C PHE A 145 -0.31 1.53 1.59
N PRO A 146 -1.29 2.21 0.98
CA PRO A 146 -1.69 3.54 1.42
C PRO A 146 -2.28 3.52 2.84
N ILE A 147 -2.15 4.63 3.57
CA ILE A 147 -2.88 4.85 4.82
C ILE A 147 -4.38 4.92 4.59
N ASP A 148 -5.20 4.87 5.65
CA ASP A 148 -6.65 4.76 5.59
C ASP A 148 -7.38 5.91 4.88
N ASN A 149 -6.75 7.08 4.79
CA ASN A 149 -7.35 8.24 4.13
C ASN A 149 -6.73 8.44 2.75
N GLU A 150 -7.55 8.44 1.69
CA GLU A 150 -7.08 8.86 0.37
C GLU A 150 -6.55 10.29 0.46
N TYR A 151 -5.24 10.41 0.41
CA TYR A 151 -4.58 11.70 0.45
C TYR A 151 -3.80 11.94 -0.84
N TYR A 152 -4.27 12.92 -1.58
CA TYR A 152 -3.58 13.39 -2.77
C TYR A 152 -2.44 14.30 -2.35
N ASN A 153 -1.21 13.86 -2.57
CA ASN A 153 -0.06 14.71 -2.39
C ASN A 153 0.65 14.98 -3.73
N GLU A 154 1.38 16.08 -3.77
CA GLU A 154 2.12 16.50 -4.97
C GLU A 154 3.11 15.42 -5.46
N THR A 155 3.67 14.62 -4.55
CA THR A 155 4.61 13.56 -4.89
C THR A 155 3.93 12.42 -5.65
N LEU A 156 2.70 12.03 -5.26
CA LEU A 156 1.93 11.04 -6.02
C LEU A 156 1.60 11.53 -7.43
N LEU A 157 1.30 12.82 -7.60
CA LEU A 157 1.12 13.42 -8.92
C LEU A 157 2.41 13.36 -9.74
N LYS A 158 3.57 13.71 -9.15
CA LYS A 158 4.88 13.61 -9.79
C LYS A 158 5.21 12.17 -10.20
N ILE A 159 4.95 11.19 -9.33
CA ILE A 159 5.12 9.77 -9.61
C ILE A 159 4.27 9.35 -10.83
N SER A 160 3.00 9.77 -10.86
CA SER A 160 2.07 9.46 -11.95
C SER A 160 2.53 10.06 -13.30
N ILE A 161 2.90 11.34 -13.30
CA ILE A 161 3.33 12.07 -14.52
C ILE A 161 4.67 11.53 -15.05
N SER A 162 5.62 11.25 -14.15
CA SER A 162 6.94 10.74 -14.52
C SER A 162 6.96 9.29 -14.98
N LYS A 163 5.83 8.57 -14.80
CA LYS A 163 5.74 7.12 -15.03
C LYS A 163 6.79 6.33 -14.26
N TYR A 164 7.10 6.79 -13.05
CA TYR A 164 7.97 6.08 -12.13
C TYR A 164 7.36 4.71 -11.79
N PRO A 165 8.15 3.61 -11.76
CA PRO A 165 7.63 2.29 -11.42
C PRO A 165 6.98 2.27 -10.04
N PHE A 166 5.65 2.15 -10.02
CA PHE A 166 4.85 2.33 -8.81
C PHE A 166 3.60 1.45 -8.84
N VAL A 167 3.34 0.74 -7.74
CA VAL A 167 2.15 -0.10 -7.57
C VAL A 167 1.53 0.15 -6.20
N LEU A 168 0.22 0.29 -6.17
CA LEU A 168 -0.58 0.32 -4.94
C LEU A 168 -0.96 -1.11 -4.54
N ILE A 169 -1.00 -1.39 -3.24
CA ILE A 169 -1.44 -2.69 -2.72
C ILE A 169 -2.52 -2.51 -1.66
N ASP A 170 -3.50 -3.42 -1.63
CA ASP A 170 -4.70 -3.46 -0.80
C ASP A 170 -5.73 -2.37 -1.13
N ARG A 171 -5.28 -1.15 -1.29
CA ARG A 171 -6.11 0.03 -1.59
C ARG A 171 -5.59 0.76 -2.80
N TYR A 172 -6.46 1.46 -3.50
CA TYR A 172 -6.07 2.26 -4.65
C TYR A 172 -6.65 3.68 -4.55
N ILE A 173 -6.07 4.59 -5.31
CA ILE A 173 -6.46 6.00 -5.34
C ILE A 173 -7.24 6.24 -6.63
N LYS A 174 -8.55 6.47 -6.53
CA LYS A 174 -9.48 6.51 -7.67
C LYS A 174 -9.12 7.54 -8.74
N ALA A 175 -8.64 8.71 -8.33
CA ALA A 175 -8.33 9.80 -9.26
C ALA A 175 -6.95 9.69 -9.92
N LEU A 176 -6.12 8.72 -9.53
CA LEU A 176 -4.79 8.52 -10.08
C LEU A 176 -4.69 7.17 -10.78
N ASN A 177 -4.13 7.20 -11.97
CA ASN A 177 -4.05 6.05 -12.86
C ASN A 177 -2.82 5.20 -12.54
N PHE A 178 -2.84 4.52 -11.40
CA PHE A 178 -1.78 3.60 -10.96
C PHE A 178 -2.17 2.14 -11.17
N SER A 179 -1.16 1.30 -11.37
CA SER A 179 -1.33 -0.13 -11.20
C SER A 179 -1.64 -0.45 -9.73
N PHE A 180 -2.52 -1.40 -9.50
CA PHE A 180 -2.81 -1.85 -8.14
C PHE A 180 -3.11 -3.34 -8.05
N VAL A 181 -2.86 -3.89 -6.87
CA VAL A 181 -3.20 -5.26 -6.47
C VAL A 181 -4.02 -5.16 -5.19
N SER A 182 -5.23 -5.71 -5.19
CA SER A 182 -6.14 -5.66 -4.03
C SER A 182 -6.93 -6.95 -3.88
N THR A 183 -7.60 -7.10 -2.76
CA THR A 183 -8.69 -8.07 -2.61
C THR A 183 -9.89 -7.61 -3.44
N ASP A 184 -10.64 -8.54 -4.02
CA ASP A 184 -11.94 -8.27 -4.63
C ASP A 184 -13.00 -8.09 -3.54
N ASN A 185 -12.90 -6.96 -2.83
CA ASN A 185 -13.70 -6.67 -1.64
C ASN A 185 -15.21 -6.65 -1.94
N TYR A 186 -15.59 -6.17 -3.13
CA TYR A 186 -16.99 -6.12 -3.53
C TYR A 186 -17.60 -7.52 -3.68
N ASN A 187 -16.97 -8.38 -4.49
CA ASN A 187 -17.46 -9.75 -4.69
C ASN A 187 -17.27 -10.62 -3.44
N ALA A 188 -16.23 -10.37 -2.65
CA ALA A 188 -16.03 -11.02 -1.37
C ALA A 188 -17.25 -10.84 -0.46
N MET A 189 -17.72 -9.60 -0.27
CA MET A 189 -18.86 -9.33 0.59
C MET A 189 -20.18 -9.89 0.04
N ILE A 190 -20.39 -9.86 -1.26
CA ILE A 190 -21.53 -10.55 -1.88
C ILE A 190 -21.47 -12.06 -1.55
N GLY A 191 -20.29 -12.67 -1.70
CA GLY A 191 -20.06 -14.09 -1.42
C GLY A 191 -20.36 -14.44 0.05
N ILE A 192 -19.91 -13.60 0.98
CA ILE A 192 -20.13 -13.76 2.43
C ILE A 192 -21.62 -13.69 2.74
N VAL A 193 -22.33 -12.70 2.23
CA VAL A 193 -23.77 -12.57 2.46
C VAL A 193 -24.55 -13.75 1.88
N LYS A 194 -24.20 -14.22 0.67
CA LYS A 194 -24.76 -15.45 0.06
C LYS A 194 -24.50 -16.67 0.93
N TYR A 195 -23.27 -16.82 1.44
CA TYR A 195 -22.89 -17.93 2.32
C TYR A 195 -23.72 -17.92 3.60
N LEU A 196 -23.88 -16.77 4.24
CA LEU A 196 -24.71 -16.62 5.45
C LEU A 196 -26.18 -16.95 5.15
N HIS A 197 -26.70 -16.50 4.03
CA HIS A 197 -28.07 -16.81 3.60
C HIS A 197 -28.29 -18.32 3.39
N LEU A 198 -27.35 -19.00 2.75
CA LEU A 198 -27.38 -20.47 2.56
C LEU A 198 -27.31 -21.21 3.90
N LYS A 199 -26.57 -20.70 4.87
CA LYS A 199 -26.52 -21.23 6.25
C LYS A 199 -27.72 -20.79 7.13
N GLN A 200 -28.72 -20.13 6.51
CA GLN A 200 -30.01 -19.71 7.12
C GLN A 200 -29.91 -18.60 8.18
N TYR A 201 -28.82 -17.84 8.22
CA TYR A 201 -28.77 -16.60 9.02
C TYR A 201 -29.72 -15.57 8.40
N LYS A 202 -30.53 -14.90 9.24
CA LYS A 202 -31.62 -14.01 8.81
C LYS A 202 -31.35 -12.53 8.98
N ASN A 203 -30.49 -12.19 9.92
CA ASN A 203 -30.22 -10.81 10.32
C ASN A 203 -28.72 -10.56 10.46
N PRO A 204 -27.96 -10.69 9.36
CA PRO A 204 -26.53 -10.38 9.39
C PRO A 204 -26.32 -8.88 9.59
N VAL A 205 -25.24 -8.54 10.29
CA VAL A 205 -24.78 -7.17 10.49
C VAL A 205 -23.32 -7.07 10.12
N PHE A 206 -22.96 -6.01 9.42
CA PHE A 206 -21.56 -5.66 9.15
C PHE A 206 -21.14 -4.50 10.03
N VAL A 207 -20.09 -4.71 10.83
CA VAL A 207 -19.44 -3.67 11.65
C VAL A 207 -18.21 -3.16 10.90
N THR A 208 -18.20 -1.88 10.63
CA THR A 208 -17.10 -1.22 9.90
C THR A 208 -16.81 0.14 10.53
N HIS A 209 -15.68 0.74 10.18
CA HIS A 209 -15.40 2.13 10.55
C HIS A 209 -15.89 3.10 9.46
N GLU A 210 -16.01 4.36 9.85
CA GLU A 210 -16.28 5.43 8.90
C GLU A 210 -15.10 5.57 7.95
N ALA A 211 -15.23 4.90 6.81
CA ALA A 211 -14.20 4.99 5.77
C ALA A 211 -14.56 6.08 4.81
N THR A 212 -14.21 7.27 5.16
CA THR A 212 -14.45 8.40 4.27
C THR A 212 -13.68 8.28 2.95
N LEU A 213 -12.60 7.47 2.87
CA LEU A 213 -11.74 7.46 1.69
C LEU A 213 -10.95 6.15 1.46
N ALA A 214 -11.21 5.06 2.16
CA ALA A 214 -10.53 3.79 1.91
C ALA A 214 -11.32 2.93 0.92
N THR A 215 -10.80 2.74 -0.29
CA THR A 215 -11.49 1.98 -1.35
C THR A 215 -11.84 0.55 -0.95
N SER A 216 -11.02 -0.13 -0.14
CA SER A 216 -11.30 -1.47 0.34
C SER A 216 -12.56 -1.52 1.22
N VAL A 217 -12.76 -0.54 2.11
CA VAL A 217 -13.95 -0.48 2.98
C VAL A 217 -15.19 -0.07 2.20
N GLU A 218 -15.06 0.91 1.31
CA GLU A 218 -16.16 1.32 0.43
C GLU A 218 -16.67 0.14 -0.42
N GLU A 219 -15.78 -0.61 -1.06
CA GLU A 219 -16.13 -1.79 -1.83
C GLU A 219 -16.80 -2.87 -0.96
N ARG A 220 -16.33 -3.07 0.29
CA ARG A 220 -16.96 -3.99 1.24
C ARG A 220 -18.39 -3.57 1.56
N VAL A 221 -18.63 -2.30 1.85
CA VAL A 221 -19.98 -1.78 2.13
C VAL A 221 -20.89 -1.92 0.91
N GLN A 222 -20.42 -1.58 -0.27
CA GLN A 222 -21.17 -1.71 -1.51
C GLN A 222 -21.51 -3.18 -1.81
N GLY A 223 -20.54 -4.09 -1.69
CA GLY A 223 -20.74 -5.52 -1.90
C GLY A 223 -21.68 -6.14 -0.86
N TYR A 224 -21.59 -5.70 0.40
CA TYR A 224 -22.50 -6.11 1.46
C TYR A 224 -23.95 -5.73 1.15
N ASN A 225 -24.18 -4.47 0.79
CA ASN A 225 -25.50 -4.00 0.42
C ASN A 225 -26.06 -4.72 -0.83
N ALA A 226 -25.23 -4.94 -1.84
CA ALA A 226 -25.62 -5.70 -3.02
C ALA A 226 -26.00 -7.16 -2.64
N GLY A 227 -25.24 -7.80 -1.77
CA GLY A 227 -25.53 -9.13 -1.26
C GLY A 227 -26.84 -9.19 -0.47
N LEU A 228 -27.12 -8.19 0.40
CA LEU A 228 -28.37 -8.09 1.13
C LEU A 228 -29.58 -7.97 0.19
N LEU A 229 -29.49 -7.10 -0.81
CA LEU A 229 -30.56 -6.96 -1.81
C LEU A 229 -30.81 -8.25 -2.58
N ALA A 230 -29.74 -8.94 -2.99
CA ALA A 230 -29.86 -10.19 -3.74
C ALA A 230 -30.46 -11.33 -2.91
N CYS A 231 -30.08 -11.47 -1.64
CA CYS A 231 -30.46 -12.61 -0.80
C CYS A 231 -31.69 -12.35 0.09
N TYR A 232 -31.79 -11.15 0.67
CA TYR A 232 -32.84 -10.80 1.63
C TYR A 232 -33.87 -9.82 1.07
N ARG A 233 -33.66 -9.31 -0.14
CA ARG A 233 -34.53 -8.35 -0.85
C ARG A 233 -34.79 -7.05 -0.09
N ALA A 234 -34.00 -6.74 0.93
CA ALA A 234 -34.13 -5.53 1.72
C ALA A 234 -32.78 -5.16 2.37
N ILE A 235 -32.60 -3.87 2.59
CA ILE A 235 -31.54 -3.32 3.44
C ILE A 235 -32.25 -2.61 4.61
N LYS A 236 -31.89 -3.01 5.83
CA LYS A 236 -32.38 -2.38 7.07
C LYS A 236 -31.28 -1.47 7.63
N ASN A 237 -31.65 -0.39 8.29
CA ASN A 237 -30.70 0.49 8.98
C ASN A 237 -29.84 -0.23 10.03
N THR A 238 -30.35 -1.35 10.55
CA THR A 238 -29.65 -2.22 11.51
C THR A 238 -28.67 -3.19 10.89
N ASN A 239 -28.56 -3.27 9.55
CA ASN A 239 -27.62 -4.20 8.91
C ASN A 239 -26.17 -3.66 8.89
N LEU A 240 -25.97 -2.36 9.12
CA LEU A 240 -24.63 -1.76 9.10
C LEU A 240 -24.41 -0.97 10.39
N LEU A 241 -23.33 -1.29 11.10
CA LEU A 241 -22.86 -0.51 12.25
C LEU A 241 -21.55 0.18 11.87
N VAL A 242 -21.61 1.52 11.77
CA VAL A 242 -20.45 2.34 11.43
C VAL A 242 -19.82 2.91 12.70
N LEU A 243 -18.57 2.57 12.96
CA LEU A 243 -17.76 3.08 14.06
C LEU A 243 -17.09 4.39 13.64
N LYS A 244 -17.22 5.43 14.47
CA LYS A 244 -16.71 6.79 14.20
C LYS A 244 -15.35 7.06 14.85
N SER A 245 -14.85 6.13 15.67
CA SER A 245 -13.59 6.26 16.38
C SER A 245 -12.93 4.90 16.53
N ASN A 246 -11.60 4.87 16.59
CA ASN A 246 -10.79 3.69 16.90
C ASN A 246 -10.51 3.55 18.41
N ASP A 247 -11.11 4.39 19.25
CA ASP A 247 -11.00 4.30 20.69
C ASP A 247 -11.72 3.02 21.20
N LYS A 248 -11.03 2.22 22.00
CA LYS A 248 -11.53 0.92 22.46
C LYS A 248 -12.79 1.02 23.30
N ASP A 249 -12.87 2.01 24.19
CA ASP A 249 -14.01 2.19 25.09
C ASP A 249 -15.24 2.65 24.29
N TYR A 250 -15.03 3.54 23.29
CA TYR A 250 -16.05 3.93 22.36
C TYR A 250 -16.58 2.73 21.56
N ILE A 251 -15.70 1.91 20.98
CA ILE A 251 -16.06 0.72 20.19
C ILE A 251 -16.85 -0.26 21.07
N TYR A 252 -16.34 -0.57 22.25
CA TYR A 252 -16.99 -1.46 23.22
C TYR A 252 -18.41 -0.99 23.51
N LYS A 253 -18.58 0.25 23.94
CA LYS A 253 -19.88 0.83 24.28
C LYS A 253 -20.83 0.83 23.08
N THR A 254 -20.34 1.23 21.92
CA THR A 254 -21.15 1.32 20.69
C THR A 254 -21.66 -0.05 20.25
N ILE A 255 -20.80 -1.08 20.25
CA ILE A 255 -21.20 -2.45 19.90
C ILE A 255 -22.18 -3.02 20.95
N LYS A 256 -21.91 -2.82 22.23
CA LYS A 256 -22.77 -3.28 23.33
C LYS A 256 -24.16 -2.67 23.20
N ASP A 257 -24.27 -1.35 23.10
CA ASP A 257 -25.55 -0.64 22.99
C ASP A 257 -26.32 -1.09 21.72
N PHE A 258 -25.62 -1.34 20.64
CA PHE A 258 -26.20 -1.81 19.38
C PHE A 258 -26.78 -3.22 19.53
N LEU A 259 -26.04 -4.16 20.12
CA LEU A 259 -26.49 -5.53 20.36
C LEU A 259 -27.69 -5.60 21.33
N GLN A 260 -27.71 -4.76 22.36
CA GLN A 260 -28.84 -4.65 23.26
C GLN A 260 -30.13 -4.18 22.56
N LYS A 261 -30.00 -3.20 21.67
CA LYS A 261 -31.16 -2.64 20.95
C LYS A 261 -31.62 -3.52 19.78
N THR A 262 -30.80 -4.46 19.36
CA THR A 262 -31.07 -5.31 18.20
C THR A 262 -30.85 -6.80 18.47
N PRO A 263 -31.65 -7.38 19.39
CA PRO A 263 -31.48 -8.76 19.88
C PRO A 263 -31.75 -9.85 18.83
N VAL A 264 -32.24 -9.47 17.65
CA VAL A 264 -32.56 -10.38 16.53
C VAL A 264 -31.35 -10.68 15.63
N ILE A 265 -30.20 -10.05 15.88
CA ILE A 265 -28.97 -10.28 15.11
C ILE A 265 -28.50 -11.71 15.34
N ASP A 266 -28.18 -12.42 14.27
CA ASP A 266 -27.70 -13.81 14.30
C ASP A 266 -26.32 -14.01 13.67
N ALA A 267 -25.80 -13.01 12.94
CA ALA A 267 -24.47 -13.02 12.36
C ALA A 267 -23.83 -11.62 12.41
N LEU A 268 -22.58 -11.54 12.85
CA LEU A 268 -21.82 -10.30 12.95
C LEU A 268 -20.53 -10.40 12.14
N ILE A 269 -20.46 -9.65 11.05
CA ILE A 269 -19.27 -9.54 10.22
C ILE A 269 -18.43 -8.39 10.76
N ILE A 270 -17.16 -8.66 11.06
CA ILE A 270 -16.28 -7.72 11.74
C ILE A 270 -14.83 -7.89 11.24
N THR A 271 -14.02 -6.84 11.33
CA THR A 271 -12.58 -6.97 11.13
C THR A 271 -11.89 -7.43 12.42
N ASP A 272 -10.78 -8.12 12.31
CA ASP A 272 -9.98 -8.65 13.41
C ASP A 272 -9.62 -7.61 14.47
N VAL A 273 -9.29 -6.37 14.04
CA VAL A 273 -8.93 -5.27 14.95
C VAL A 273 -10.01 -4.92 15.98
N TYR A 274 -11.27 -5.25 15.70
CA TYR A 274 -12.40 -5.00 16.60
C TYR A 274 -12.84 -6.25 17.35
N LEU A 275 -12.34 -7.44 16.99
CA LEU A 275 -12.82 -8.72 17.49
C LEU A 275 -12.79 -8.81 19.02
N SER A 276 -11.63 -8.53 19.64
CA SER A 276 -11.48 -8.64 21.09
C SER A 276 -12.44 -7.72 21.87
N THR A 277 -12.62 -6.50 21.37
CA THR A 277 -13.52 -5.51 21.96
C THR A 277 -15.00 -5.92 21.78
N ALA A 278 -15.35 -6.40 20.59
CA ALA A 278 -16.69 -6.90 20.31
C ALA A 278 -17.02 -8.14 21.17
N TYR A 279 -16.05 -9.06 21.29
CA TYR A 279 -16.23 -10.28 22.09
C TYR A 279 -16.41 -9.97 23.57
N SER A 280 -15.70 -8.98 24.11
CA SER A 280 -15.92 -8.49 25.49
C SER A 280 -17.35 -7.99 25.69
N ALA A 281 -17.88 -7.20 24.77
CA ALA A 281 -19.28 -6.72 24.83
C ALA A 281 -20.29 -7.86 24.72
N ILE A 282 -20.08 -8.82 23.84
CA ILE A 282 -20.89 -10.01 23.64
C ILE A 282 -20.94 -10.86 24.93
N THR A 283 -19.78 -11.06 25.55
CA THR A 283 -19.65 -11.84 26.81
C THR A 283 -20.39 -11.18 27.96
N GLU A 284 -20.24 -9.86 28.11
CA GLU A 284 -20.96 -9.14 29.18
C GLU A 284 -22.49 -9.20 29.00
N LEU A 285 -22.97 -9.24 27.77
CA LEU A 285 -24.39 -9.39 27.45
C LEU A 285 -24.88 -10.85 27.56
N ASN A 286 -24.02 -11.79 27.92
CA ASN A 286 -24.29 -13.21 27.96
C ASN A 286 -24.92 -13.75 26.66
N ILE A 287 -24.46 -13.28 25.49
CA ILE A 287 -24.94 -13.76 24.21
C ILE A 287 -24.16 -15.02 23.83
N PRO A 288 -24.81 -16.18 23.69
CA PRO A 288 -24.13 -17.42 23.31
C PRO A 288 -23.50 -17.35 21.93
N VAL A 289 -22.18 -17.60 21.82
CA VAL A 289 -21.43 -17.71 20.58
C VAL A 289 -20.93 -19.14 20.50
N PRO A 290 -21.08 -19.83 19.40
CA PRO A 290 -21.70 -19.42 18.13
C PRO A 290 -23.23 -19.68 18.03
N GLN A 291 -23.87 -20.17 19.07
CA GLN A 291 -25.23 -20.73 19.00
C GLN A 291 -26.31 -19.68 18.68
N LYS A 292 -26.22 -18.49 19.26
CA LYS A 292 -27.16 -17.38 19.01
C LYS A 292 -26.59 -16.35 18.05
N LEU A 293 -25.29 -16.08 18.15
CA LEU A 293 -24.58 -15.07 17.32
C LEU A 293 -23.34 -15.70 16.71
N ARG A 294 -23.31 -15.80 15.39
CA ARG A 294 -22.12 -16.24 14.66
C ARG A 294 -21.20 -15.04 14.37
N LEU A 295 -19.92 -15.16 14.67
CA LEU A 295 -18.91 -14.18 14.28
C LEU A 295 -18.28 -14.56 12.94
N ILE A 296 -18.14 -13.58 12.06
CA ILE A 296 -17.48 -13.68 10.78
C ILE A 296 -16.36 -12.62 10.80
N VAL A 297 -15.11 -13.06 10.74
CA VAL A 297 -13.96 -12.19 10.98
C VAL A 297 -13.12 -12.06 9.72
N PHE A 298 -12.89 -10.83 9.28
CA PHE A 298 -11.89 -10.55 8.27
C PHE A 298 -10.50 -10.69 8.88
N ASP A 299 -9.64 -11.39 8.13
CA ASP A 299 -8.28 -11.73 8.50
C ASP A 299 -8.16 -12.76 9.65
N ASN A 300 -7.01 -13.39 9.72
CA ASN A 300 -6.80 -14.57 10.57
C ASN A 300 -5.92 -14.25 11.79
N GLU A 301 -6.21 -13.12 12.46
CA GLU A 301 -5.54 -12.75 13.71
C GLU A 301 -6.13 -13.45 14.96
N VAL A 302 -7.18 -14.25 14.75
CA VAL A 302 -7.85 -14.97 15.85
C VAL A 302 -6.90 -16.04 16.40
N SER A 303 -6.57 -15.97 17.68
CA SER A 303 -5.70 -16.95 18.32
C SER A 303 -6.34 -18.35 18.33
N PHE A 304 -5.52 -19.38 18.44
CA PHE A 304 -6.02 -20.76 18.49
C PHE A 304 -7.00 -21.00 19.67
N ALA A 305 -6.76 -20.37 20.81
CA ALA A 305 -7.64 -20.47 21.97
C ALA A 305 -9.00 -19.80 21.70
N GLU A 306 -9.00 -18.60 21.11
CA GLU A 306 -10.22 -17.90 20.74
C GLU A 306 -11.03 -18.67 19.69
N LYS A 307 -10.35 -19.25 18.67
CA LYS A 307 -11.03 -20.09 17.67
C LYS A 307 -11.82 -21.24 18.29
N LYS A 308 -11.27 -21.89 19.31
CA LYS A 308 -11.94 -22.97 20.04
C LYS A 308 -13.17 -22.54 20.85
N ILE A 309 -13.23 -21.27 21.23
CA ILE A 309 -14.33 -20.73 22.04
C ILE A 309 -15.37 -20.07 21.13
N ILE A 310 -14.91 -19.28 20.17
CA ILE A 310 -15.77 -18.43 19.34
C ILE A 310 -16.27 -19.18 18.10
N HIS A 311 -15.53 -20.17 17.61
CA HIS A 311 -15.81 -20.89 16.35
C HIS A 311 -16.17 -19.94 15.20
N PRO A 312 -15.34 -18.92 14.88
CA PRO A 312 -15.70 -17.92 13.89
C PRO A 312 -15.61 -18.50 12.48
N TYR A 313 -16.37 -17.92 11.53
CA TYR A 313 -15.99 -18.00 10.14
C TYR A 313 -14.91 -16.96 9.87
N ILE A 314 -13.83 -17.37 9.23
CA ILE A 314 -12.70 -16.50 8.91
C ILE A 314 -12.72 -16.21 7.43
N ILE A 315 -12.62 -14.94 7.07
CA ILE A 315 -12.46 -14.49 5.69
C ILE A 315 -10.97 -14.24 5.47
N GLU A 316 -10.34 -15.18 4.81
CA GLU A 316 -8.90 -15.13 4.56
C GLU A 316 -8.61 -14.46 3.24
N GLN A 317 -7.80 -13.41 3.28
CA GLN A 317 -7.26 -12.72 2.13
C GLN A 317 -5.95 -13.37 1.68
N ASP A 318 -5.67 -13.40 0.38
CA ASP A 318 -4.45 -13.99 -0.17
C ASP A 318 -3.28 -12.99 -0.18
N GLY A 319 -2.88 -12.54 1.00
CA GLY A 319 -1.84 -11.52 1.16
C GLY A 319 -0.51 -11.90 0.50
N LYS A 320 -0.13 -13.18 0.57
CA LYS A 320 1.14 -13.65 0.00
C LYS A 320 1.18 -13.52 -1.52
N ASN A 321 0.15 -14.01 -2.22
CA ASN A 321 0.07 -13.87 -3.67
C ASN A 321 -0.15 -12.42 -4.11
N MET A 322 -0.86 -11.62 -3.32
CA MET A 322 -0.98 -10.18 -3.56
C MET A 322 0.39 -9.49 -3.52
N GLY A 323 1.19 -9.75 -2.49
CA GLY A 323 2.54 -9.21 -2.36
C GLY A 323 3.46 -9.60 -3.51
N TYR A 324 3.49 -10.89 -3.84
CA TYR A 324 4.26 -11.42 -4.97
C TYR A 324 3.86 -10.77 -6.29
N THR A 325 2.56 -10.63 -6.54
CA THR A 325 2.03 -10.01 -7.76
C THR A 325 2.34 -8.52 -7.82
N ALA A 326 2.28 -7.79 -6.71
CA ALA A 326 2.63 -6.37 -6.67
C ALA A 326 4.12 -6.17 -7.02
N ALA A 327 5.01 -6.98 -6.46
CA ALA A 327 6.44 -6.93 -6.79
C ALA A 327 6.70 -7.26 -8.27
N ASN A 328 6.01 -8.27 -8.83
CA ASN A 328 6.09 -8.58 -10.25
C ASN A 328 5.59 -7.44 -11.13
N CYS A 329 4.49 -6.78 -10.75
CA CYS A 329 3.98 -5.60 -11.49
C CYS A 329 4.99 -4.46 -11.51
N VAL A 330 5.62 -4.12 -10.38
CA VAL A 330 6.66 -3.09 -10.33
C VAL A 330 7.87 -3.50 -11.18
N TYR A 331 8.31 -4.75 -11.05
CA TYR A 331 9.43 -5.27 -11.84
C TYR A 331 9.17 -5.14 -13.35
N ASN A 332 7.98 -5.50 -13.82
CA ASN A 332 7.61 -5.35 -15.23
C ASN A 332 7.63 -3.89 -15.67
N GLN A 333 7.20 -2.95 -14.82
CA GLN A 333 7.31 -1.52 -15.09
C GLN A 333 8.77 -1.06 -15.21
N ILE A 334 9.67 -1.56 -14.35
CA ILE A 334 11.12 -1.30 -14.42
C ILE A 334 11.69 -1.83 -15.73
N MET A 335 11.22 -3.00 -16.20
CA MET A 335 11.63 -3.61 -17.48
C MET A 335 10.99 -2.96 -18.70
N GLY A 336 10.16 -1.94 -18.53
CA GLY A 336 9.59 -1.12 -19.61
C GLY A 336 8.13 -1.36 -19.94
N ASP A 337 7.43 -2.26 -19.25
CA ASP A 337 5.97 -2.41 -19.41
C ASP A 337 5.25 -1.23 -18.73
N LYS A 338 4.72 -0.33 -19.54
CA LYS A 338 4.03 0.89 -19.06
C LYS A 338 2.51 0.72 -18.96
N ARG A 339 1.99 -0.48 -19.17
CA ARG A 339 0.55 -0.75 -19.05
C ARG A 339 0.13 -0.71 -17.60
N ILE A 340 -1.01 -0.10 -17.32
CA ILE A 340 -1.63 -0.13 -16.00
C ILE A 340 -2.20 -1.53 -15.79
N GLN A 341 -1.79 -2.17 -14.71
CA GLN A 341 -2.22 -3.49 -14.33
C GLN A 341 -3.08 -3.42 -13.06
N THR A 342 -4.28 -3.94 -13.15
CA THR A 342 -5.19 -4.08 -12.00
C THR A 342 -5.43 -5.56 -11.74
N LYS A 343 -5.14 -6.00 -10.51
CA LYS A 343 -5.32 -7.40 -10.09
C LYS A 343 -6.13 -7.43 -8.81
N LYS A 344 -7.25 -8.17 -8.85
CA LYS A 344 -8.09 -8.41 -7.68
C LYS A 344 -8.08 -9.88 -7.32
N PHE A 345 -7.89 -10.19 -6.05
CA PHE A 345 -7.80 -11.54 -5.51
C PHE A 345 -9.09 -11.91 -4.77
N PRO A 346 -9.63 -13.11 -4.98
CA PRO A 346 -10.76 -13.59 -4.21
C PRO A 346 -10.35 -13.87 -2.76
N VAL A 347 -11.34 -13.95 -1.88
CA VAL A 347 -11.16 -14.42 -0.50
C VAL A 347 -11.58 -15.89 -0.37
N LYS A 348 -11.10 -16.53 0.70
CA LYS A 348 -11.59 -17.84 1.15
C LYS A 348 -12.37 -17.67 2.44
N ILE A 349 -13.48 -18.38 2.57
CA ILE A 349 -14.21 -18.47 3.85
C ILE A 349 -13.78 -19.79 4.48
N ILE A 350 -13.18 -19.69 5.66
CA ILE A 350 -12.76 -20.82 6.48
C ILE A 350 -13.64 -20.85 7.71
N GLY A 351 -14.22 -22.00 8.03
CA GLY A 351 -15.02 -22.20 9.23
C GLY A 351 -15.12 -23.67 9.56
N ASP A 352 -15.43 -23.99 10.80
CA ASP A 352 -15.70 -25.36 11.19
C ASP A 352 -16.96 -25.86 10.47
N GLU A 353 -16.79 -26.75 9.51
CA GLU A 353 -17.86 -27.62 9.04
C GLU A 353 -18.04 -28.71 10.10
N ASN A 354 -18.89 -28.44 11.11
CA ASN A 354 -19.49 -29.47 11.96
C ASN A 354 -20.97 -29.54 11.71
#